data_7a62674218d72e2c26ec7b9529a6b8a6
#
_entry.id   7a62674218d72e2c26ec7b9529a6b8a6
#
_cell.length_a   1.000
_cell.length_b   1.000
_cell.length_c   1.000
_cell.angle_alpha   90.00
_cell.angle_beta   90.00
_cell.angle_gamma   90.00
#
_symmetry.space_group_name_H-M   'P 1'
#
loop_
_entity.id
_entity.type
_entity.pdbx_description
1 polymer ?
#
loop_
_entity_poly.entity_id
_entity_poly.type
_entity_poly.pdbx_seq_one_letter_code
_entity_poly.pdbx_strand_id
1 'polypeptide(L)'
;RNLNTTVIGGSGSGKTATHVIPNILKGSMNYACTDPKGELYAKTGGDLEKMGYTVKQLDLVDLTSETKFNPMRYIDPDKPDVAIMRLVTNIMDNTNGSTPKEHQTDDFWTKSERSLLTAITAFVYYLPDDILKDCLRIDAGQTLNAVADMRDLLEASEQDETKESQVDAVARTATEIYEETRAEWEREDADHDDPDLREAWRLAQGLKFAARQYRPFTQGAGETKKGIIISLGVRLAPLTVGPVR
;
A
#
# COMPACT_ATOMS: atom_id res chain seq x y z
N ARG A 1 4.27 29.53 -12.56
CA ARG A 1 5.66 29.97 -12.40
C ARG A 1 6.41 28.90 -11.62
N ASN A 2 7.54 28.40 -12.15
CA ASN A 2 8.36 27.42 -11.43
C ASN A 2 9.12 28.16 -10.32
N LEU A 3 9.00 27.69 -9.06
CA LEU A 3 9.65 28.24 -7.87
C LEU A 3 10.79 27.34 -7.36
N ASN A 4 11.19 26.33 -8.14
CA ASN A 4 12.26 25.43 -7.75
C ASN A 4 13.58 26.19 -7.65
N THR A 5 14.29 26.00 -6.54
CA THR A 5 15.60 26.61 -6.29
C THR A 5 16.63 25.50 -6.07
N THR A 6 17.74 25.58 -6.78
CA THR A 6 18.89 24.68 -6.58
C THR A 6 20.00 25.46 -5.87
N VAL A 7 20.46 24.95 -4.72
CA VAL A 7 21.58 25.52 -3.96
C VAL A 7 22.80 24.62 -4.08
N ILE A 8 23.87 25.13 -4.71
CA ILE A 8 25.09 24.36 -4.98
C ILE A 8 26.21 24.84 -4.04
N GLY A 9 26.96 23.91 -3.51
CA GLY A 9 28.13 24.19 -2.65
C GLY A 9 28.75 22.89 -2.13
N GLY A 10 30.03 22.91 -1.81
CA GLY A 10 30.76 21.79 -1.25
C GLY A 10 30.26 21.36 0.14
N SER A 11 30.78 20.26 0.67
CA SER A 11 30.51 19.85 2.05
C SER A 11 30.99 20.94 3.03
N GLY A 12 30.22 21.23 4.09
CA GLY A 12 30.58 22.26 5.07
C GLY A 12 30.38 23.72 4.62
N SER A 13 29.92 23.99 3.39
CA SER A 13 29.73 25.37 2.88
C SER A 13 28.56 26.13 3.52
N GLY A 14 27.88 25.57 4.51
CA GLY A 14 26.81 26.21 5.25
C GLY A 14 25.43 26.22 4.56
N LYS A 15 25.22 25.47 3.46
CA LYS A 15 23.94 25.44 2.73
C LYS A 15 22.73 25.26 3.64
N THR A 16 22.80 24.31 4.57
CA THR A 16 21.71 24.04 5.52
C THR A 16 21.51 25.23 6.47
N ALA A 17 22.58 25.75 7.05
CA ALA A 17 22.52 26.81 8.05
C ALA A 17 22.12 28.17 7.46
N THR A 18 22.56 28.50 6.25
CA THR A 18 22.36 29.84 5.67
C THR A 18 21.16 29.93 4.73
N HIS A 19 20.70 28.82 4.20
CA HIS A 19 19.57 28.80 3.24
C HIS A 19 18.39 27.98 3.73
N VAL A 20 18.59 26.69 4.10
CA VAL A 20 17.47 25.81 4.40
C VAL A 20 16.78 26.21 5.70
N ILE A 21 17.53 26.30 6.82
CA ILE A 21 16.97 26.61 8.14
C ILE A 21 16.26 27.98 8.15
N PRO A 22 16.84 29.08 7.63
CA PRO A 22 16.15 30.38 7.61
C PRO A 22 14.86 30.37 6.78
N ASN A 23 14.83 29.62 5.67
CA ASN A 23 13.63 29.50 4.86
C ASN A 23 12.51 28.70 5.58
N ILE A 24 12.85 27.65 6.31
CA ILE A 24 11.90 26.90 7.14
C ILE A 24 11.37 27.79 8.27
N LEU A 25 12.25 28.46 9.02
CA LEU A 25 11.88 29.34 10.14
C LEU A 25 11.12 30.59 9.73
N LYS A 26 11.11 30.93 8.43
CA LYS A 26 10.25 31.98 7.91
C LYS A 26 8.75 31.69 8.13
N GLY A 27 8.36 30.43 8.23
CA GLY A 27 7.00 30.02 8.56
C GLY A 27 5.93 30.47 7.57
N SER A 28 6.26 30.54 6.26
CA SER A 28 5.36 31.10 5.25
C SER A 28 4.52 30.06 4.50
N MET A 29 4.78 28.76 4.71
CA MET A 29 4.12 27.65 4.01
C MET A 29 4.24 26.35 4.81
N ASN A 30 3.61 25.27 4.34
CA ASN A 30 3.86 23.93 4.85
C ASN A 30 5.15 23.38 4.21
N TYR A 31 5.90 22.59 4.98
CA TYR A 31 7.19 22.05 4.58
C TYR A 31 7.17 20.52 4.64
N ALA A 32 7.75 19.89 3.63
CA ALA A 32 8.13 18.49 3.68
C ALA A 32 9.64 18.41 3.41
N CYS A 33 10.41 17.91 4.38
CA CYS A 33 11.86 17.93 4.34
C CYS A 33 12.41 16.51 4.44
N THR A 34 13.43 16.19 3.65
CA THR A 34 14.28 15.02 3.89
C THR A 34 15.45 15.46 4.77
N ASP A 35 15.63 14.79 5.91
CA ASP A 35 16.62 15.15 6.93
C ASP A 35 17.46 13.94 7.37
N PRO A 36 18.41 13.48 6.52
CA PRO A 36 19.17 12.26 6.78
C PRO A 36 20.00 12.27 8.06
N LYS A 37 20.21 13.45 8.65
CA LYS A 37 21.01 13.64 9.88
C LYS A 37 20.17 14.05 11.10
N GLY A 38 18.87 14.26 10.94
CA GLY A 38 18.01 14.80 11.99
C GLY A 38 18.30 16.26 12.38
N GLU A 39 19.15 16.96 11.61
CA GLU A 39 19.63 18.30 11.93
C GLU A 39 18.54 19.37 11.75
N LEU A 40 17.69 19.23 10.74
CA LEU A 40 16.59 20.17 10.47
C LEU A 40 15.54 20.08 11.57
N TYR A 41 15.10 18.85 11.90
CA TYR A 41 14.14 18.64 12.97
C TYR A 41 14.66 19.18 14.31
N ALA A 42 15.88 18.83 14.68
CA ALA A 42 16.48 19.27 15.94
C ALA A 42 16.61 20.81 16.06
N LYS A 43 16.85 21.52 14.95
CA LYS A 43 17.07 22.98 14.95
C LYS A 43 15.82 23.80 14.68
N THR A 44 14.78 23.25 14.07
CA THR A 44 13.61 24.03 13.64
C THR A 44 12.30 23.53 14.22
N GLY A 45 12.21 22.27 14.66
CA GLY A 45 10.96 21.65 15.07
C GLY A 45 10.29 22.41 16.23
N GLY A 46 11.00 22.65 17.31
CA GLY A 46 10.44 23.34 18.48
C GLY A 46 10.05 24.80 18.21
N ASP A 47 10.74 25.49 17.31
CA ASP A 47 10.36 26.86 16.95
C ASP A 47 9.15 26.90 16.03
N LEU A 48 9.01 25.93 15.12
CA LEU A 48 7.82 25.79 14.31
C LEU A 48 6.58 25.45 15.16
N GLU A 49 6.71 24.60 16.16
CA GLU A 49 5.63 24.30 17.12
C GLU A 49 5.16 25.55 17.87
N LYS A 50 6.11 26.39 18.34
CA LYS A 50 5.78 27.70 18.95
C LYS A 50 5.06 28.65 17.98
N MET A 51 5.32 28.52 16.67
CA MET A 51 4.62 29.27 15.63
C MET A 51 3.23 28.69 15.28
N GLY A 52 2.83 27.58 15.91
CA GLY A 52 1.54 26.94 15.68
C GLY A 52 1.53 25.86 14.58
N TYR A 53 2.69 25.42 14.12
CA TYR A 53 2.79 24.28 13.19
C TYR A 53 2.63 22.95 13.91
N THR A 54 1.98 22.01 13.26
CA THR A 54 2.07 20.59 13.65
C THR A 54 3.31 19.99 13.01
N VAL A 55 4.30 19.67 13.81
CA VAL A 55 5.56 19.06 13.33
C VAL A 55 5.49 17.57 13.51
N LYS A 56 5.75 16.82 12.42
CA LYS A 56 5.79 15.35 12.42
C LYS A 56 7.13 14.88 11.91
N GLN A 57 7.76 13.96 12.63
CA GLN A 57 8.98 13.29 12.21
C GLN A 57 8.67 11.84 11.88
N LEU A 58 8.98 11.40 10.66
CA LEU A 58 9.02 9.99 10.30
C LEU A 58 10.47 9.56 10.30
N ASP A 59 10.87 8.81 11.31
CA ASP A 59 12.23 8.28 11.44
C ASP A 59 12.31 6.93 10.71
N LEU A 60 13.10 6.91 9.65
CA LEU A 60 13.36 5.71 8.85
C LEU A 60 14.74 5.09 9.14
N VAL A 61 15.53 5.67 10.07
CA VAL A 61 16.85 5.17 10.47
C VAL A 61 16.71 4.24 11.66
N ASP A 62 16.17 4.76 12.75
CA ASP A 62 16.01 4.00 14.00
C ASP A 62 14.62 3.37 14.12
N LEU A 63 13.66 3.79 13.28
CA LEU A 63 12.26 3.33 13.26
C LEU A 63 11.55 3.49 14.62
N THR A 64 12.06 4.39 15.47
CA THR A 64 11.59 4.59 16.85
C THR A 64 10.56 5.70 16.99
N SER A 65 10.29 6.47 15.93
CA SER A 65 9.37 7.59 16.01
C SER A 65 7.91 7.15 16.27
N GLU A 66 7.19 7.91 17.08
CA GLU A 66 5.75 7.68 17.31
C GLU A 66 4.90 7.96 16.05
N THR A 67 5.45 8.74 15.12
CA THR A 67 4.76 9.06 13.87
C THR A 67 4.85 7.89 12.91
N LYS A 68 3.70 7.30 12.60
CA LYS A 68 3.58 6.22 11.61
C LYS A 68 2.87 6.74 10.36
N PHE A 69 3.24 6.20 9.21
CA PHE A 69 2.64 6.52 7.93
C PHE A 69 1.96 5.30 7.34
N ASN A 70 0.64 5.39 7.16
CA ASN A 70 -0.12 4.35 6.46
C ASN A 70 -0.55 4.87 5.09
N PRO A 71 0.08 4.44 4.00
CA PRO A 71 -0.25 4.91 2.67
C PRO A 71 -1.66 4.49 2.21
N MET A 72 -2.24 3.43 2.78
CA MET A 72 -3.60 3.00 2.41
C MET A 72 -4.68 4.01 2.84
N ARG A 73 -4.42 4.86 3.84
CA ARG A 73 -5.32 5.96 4.21
C ARG A 73 -5.44 7.06 3.15
N TYR A 74 -4.56 7.07 2.16
CA TYR A 74 -4.53 8.05 1.08
C TYR A 74 -5.05 7.48 -0.24
N ILE A 75 -5.68 6.31 -0.19
CA ILE A 75 -6.41 5.76 -1.33
C ILE A 75 -7.63 6.65 -1.57
N ASP A 76 -7.73 7.17 -2.81
CA ASP A 76 -8.84 8.01 -3.23
C ASP A 76 -10.16 7.20 -3.20
N PRO A 77 -11.13 7.56 -2.34
CA PRO A 77 -12.38 6.82 -2.23
C PRO A 77 -13.25 6.88 -3.49
N ASP A 78 -13.06 7.88 -4.34
CA ASP A 78 -13.78 8.00 -5.61
C ASP A 78 -13.23 7.07 -6.70
N LYS A 79 -11.93 6.72 -6.61
CA LYS A 79 -11.22 5.87 -7.58
C LYS A 79 -10.26 4.91 -6.89
N PRO A 80 -10.74 4.06 -5.98
CA PRO A 80 -9.87 3.25 -5.13
C PRO A 80 -9.05 2.24 -5.93
N ASP A 81 -9.61 1.61 -6.97
CA ASP A 81 -8.90 0.65 -7.82
C ASP A 81 -7.65 1.27 -8.47
N VAL A 82 -7.80 2.49 -9.00
CA VAL A 82 -6.69 3.24 -9.62
C VAL A 82 -5.65 3.63 -8.57
N ALA A 83 -6.08 4.05 -7.39
CA ALA A 83 -5.19 4.42 -6.30
C ALA A 83 -4.41 3.21 -5.75
N ILE A 84 -5.07 2.05 -5.62
CA ILE A 84 -4.43 0.77 -5.25
C ILE A 84 -3.38 0.38 -6.30
N MET A 85 -3.71 0.42 -7.60
CA MET A 85 -2.75 0.12 -8.66
C MET A 85 -1.54 1.05 -8.64
N ARG A 86 -1.72 2.34 -8.34
CA ARG A 86 -0.63 3.31 -8.17
C ARG A 86 0.23 3.00 -6.95
N LEU A 87 -0.39 2.67 -5.82
CA LEU A 87 0.31 2.27 -4.60
C LEU A 87 1.19 1.05 -4.87
N VAL A 88 0.62 0.01 -5.47
CA VAL A 88 1.34 -1.21 -5.84
C VAL A 88 2.49 -0.92 -6.81
N THR A 89 2.25 -0.10 -7.84
CA THR A 89 3.31 0.31 -8.77
C THR A 89 4.46 1.00 -8.04
N ASN A 90 4.16 1.92 -7.12
CA ASN A 90 5.19 2.59 -6.32
C ASN A 90 5.97 1.59 -5.44
N ILE A 91 5.30 0.63 -4.81
CA ILE A 91 5.98 -0.43 -4.04
C ILE A 91 6.90 -1.25 -4.95
N MET A 92 6.38 -1.71 -6.08
CA MET A 92 7.15 -2.52 -7.04
C MET A 92 8.38 -1.78 -7.57
N ASP A 93 8.22 -0.54 -7.97
CA ASP A 93 9.30 0.27 -8.55
C ASP A 93 10.41 0.61 -7.54
N ASN A 94 10.05 0.79 -6.27
CA ASN A 94 11.02 1.15 -5.22
C ASN A 94 11.62 -0.06 -4.49
N THR A 95 11.10 -1.27 -4.71
CA THR A 95 11.65 -2.51 -4.16
C THR A 95 12.39 -3.35 -5.20
N ASN A 96 12.40 -2.95 -6.46
CA ASN A 96 13.28 -3.51 -7.47
C ASN A 96 14.70 -3.00 -7.19
N GLY A 97 15.60 -3.87 -6.76
CA GLY A 97 17.00 -3.52 -6.43
C GLY A 97 17.66 -2.60 -7.46
N SER A 98 18.93 -2.26 -7.29
CA SER A 98 19.70 -1.27 -8.08
C SER A 98 19.92 -1.63 -9.57
N THR A 99 19.12 -2.51 -10.15
CA THR A 99 19.23 -2.87 -11.58
C THR A 99 18.77 -1.68 -12.44
N PRO A 100 19.60 -1.19 -13.39
CA PRO A 100 19.21 -0.10 -14.27
C PRO A 100 17.91 -0.42 -15.01
N LYS A 101 16.99 0.56 -15.08
CA LYS A 101 15.67 0.41 -15.72
C LYS A 101 15.73 -0.06 -17.19
N GLU A 102 16.87 0.12 -17.85
CA GLU A 102 17.07 -0.25 -19.26
C GLU A 102 17.06 -1.76 -19.55
N HIS A 103 17.18 -2.60 -18.51
CA HIS A 103 17.16 -4.06 -18.64
C HIS A 103 16.01 -4.76 -17.90
N GLN A 104 15.08 -3.99 -17.33
CA GLN A 104 13.84 -4.54 -16.78
C GLN A 104 12.84 -4.73 -17.91
N THR A 105 12.98 -5.81 -18.65
CA THR A 105 11.84 -6.36 -19.38
C THR A 105 10.77 -6.68 -18.36
N ASP A 106 9.58 -6.11 -18.55
CA ASP A 106 8.36 -6.44 -17.80
C ASP A 106 8.04 -7.90 -18.07
N ASP A 107 8.79 -8.79 -17.42
CA ASP A 107 8.69 -10.22 -17.62
C ASP A 107 7.41 -10.77 -16.97
N PHE A 108 7.10 -11.99 -17.27
CA PHE A 108 5.95 -12.71 -16.73
C PHE A 108 5.92 -12.64 -15.18
N TRP A 109 7.06 -12.77 -14.52
CA TRP A 109 7.20 -12.77 -13.07
C TRP A 109 6.79 -11.43 -12.46
N THR A 110 7.33 -10.34 -12.96
CA THR A 110 7.02 -8.97 -12.49
C THR A 110 5.53 -8.64 -12.66
N LYS A 111 4.92 -9.05 -13.78
CA LYS A 111 3.49 -8.86 -14.03
C LYS A 111 2.63 -9.68 -13.07
N SER A 112 3.02 -10.94 -12.83
CA SER A 112 2.31 -11.83 -11.92
C SER A 112 2.40 -11.37 -10.46
N GLU A 113 3.59 -10.95 -10.01
CA GLU A 113 3.77 -10.33 -8.70
C GLU A 113 2.92 -9.08 -8.52
N ARG A 114 2.91 -8.20 -9.52
CA ARG A 114 2.12 -6.97 -9.50
C ARG A 114 0.63 -7.27 -9.40
N SER A 115 0.14 -8.23 -10.18
CA SER A 115 -1.25 -8.66 -10.17
C SER A 115 -1.64 -9.22 -8.81
N LEU A 116 -0.82 -10.11 -8.24
CA LEU A 116 -1.05 -10.70 -6.92
C LEU A 116 -1.02 -9.64 -5.81
N LEU A 117 0.00 -8.75 -5.81
CA LEU A 117 0.07 -7.68 -4.82
C LEU A 117 -1.12 -6.72 -4.92
N THR A 118 -1.59 -6.43 -6.14
CA THR A 118 -2.80 -5.64 -6.35
C THR A 118 -4.03 -6.34 -5.78
N ALA A 119 -4.15 -7.65 -5.99
CA ALA A 119 -5.27 -8.44 -5.49
C ALA A 119 -5.33 -8.44 -3.96
N ILE A 120 -4.23 -8.80 -3.28
CA ILE A 120 -4.21 -8.85 -1.79
C ILE A 120 -4.35 -7.46 -1.17
N THR A 121 -3.81 -6.41 -1.80
CA THR A 121 -4.02 -5.03 -1.35
C THR A 121 -5.49 -4.61 -1.47
N ALA A 122 -6.14 -5.00 -2.57
CA ALA A 122 -7.56 -4.73 -2.79
C ALA A 122 -8.45 -5.54 -1.83
N PHE A 123 -8.14 -6.80 -1.57
CA PHE A 123 -8.86 -7.57 -0.54
C PHE A 123 -8.76 -6.91 0.83
N VAL A 124 -7.56 -6.51 1.27
CA VAL A 124 -7.38 -5.78 2.55
C VAL A 124 -8.16 -4.46 2.57
N TYR A 125 -8.30 -3.79 1.43
CA TYR A 125 -9.03 -2.52 1.36
C TYR A 125 -10.55 -2.69 1.37
N TYR A 126 -11.08 -3.71 0.69
CA TYR A 126 -12.52 -3.88 0.48
C TYR A 126 -13.20 -4.88 1.41
N LEU A 127 -12.44 -5.80 2.02
CA LEU A 127 -13.03 -6.74 2.98
C LEU A 127 -13.45 -6.00 4.25
N PRO A 128 -14.63 -6.35 4.80
CA PRO A 128 -15.04 -5.89 6.12
C PRO A 128 -14.03 -6.26 7.21
N ASP A 129 -13.90 -5.38 8.21
CA ASP A 129 -12.94 -5.54 9.30
C ASP A 129 -13.17 -6.83 10.11
N ASP A 130 -14.41 -7.28 10.27
CA ASP A 130 -14.76 -8.52 10.94
C ASP A 130 -14.25 -9.75 10.17
N ILE A 131 -14.34 -9.77 8.85
CA ILE A 131 -13.76 -10.84 8.05
C ILE A 131 -12.24 -10.87 8.17
N LEU A 132 -11.59 -9.70 8.11
CA LEU A 132 -10.14 -9.62 8.30
C LEU A 132 -9.72 -10.14 9.67
N LYS A 133 -10.39 -9.74 10.75
CA LYS A 133 -10.03 -10.09 12.13
C LYS A 133 -10.47 -11.50 12.52
N ASP A 134 -11.74 -11.81 12.33
CA ASP A 134 -12.34 -13.02 12.90
C ASP A 134 -12.08 -14.26 12.04
N CYS A 135 -12.09 -14.09 10.70
CA CYS A 135 -11.88 -15.19 9.77
C CYS A 135 -10.40 -15.36 9.41
N LEU A 136 -9.70 -14.27 9.11
CA LEU A 136 -8.32 -14.32 8.63
C LEU A 136 -7.28 -14.03 9.72
N ARG A 137 -7.70 -13.59 10.90
CA ARG A 137 -6.82 -13.20 12.02
C ARG A 137 -5.84 -12.10 11.69
N ILE A 138 -6.26 -11.16 10.84
CA ILE A 138 -5.49 -9.98 10.44
C ILE A 138 -5.98 -8.79 11.26
N ASP A 139 -5.28 -8.45 12.34
CA ASP A 139 -5.67 -7.39 13.27
C ASP A 139 -5.29 -5.98 12.82
N ALA A 140 -4.46 -5.85 11.81
CA ALA A 140 -3.85 -4.58 11.44
C ALA A 140 -4.79 -3.63 10.65
N GLY A 141 -6.03 -4.04 10.34
CA GLY A 141 -6.98 -3.25 9.54
C GLY A 141 -6.46 -2.93 8.13
N GLN A 142 -6.88 -1.81 7.55
CA GLN A 142 -6.44 -1.38 6.22
C GLN A 142 -5.02 -0.78 6.24
N THR A 143 -4.01 -1.64 6.33
CA THR A 143 -2.59 -1.26 6.38
C THR A 143 -1.74 -2.12 5.47
N LEU A 144 -0.51 -1.67 5.18
CA LEU A 144 0.46 -2.51 4.46
C LEU A 144 0.90 -3.73 5.27
N ASN A 145 0.83 -3.67 6.60
CA ASN A 145 1.07 -4.84 7.44
C ASN A 145 0.01 -5.92 7.21
N ALA A 146 -1.27 -5.53 7.13
CA ALA A 146 -2.35 -6.45 6.78
C ALA A 146 -2.15 -7.07 5.39
N VAL A 147 -1.59 -6.33 4.44
CA VAL A 147 -1.23 -6.87 3.12
C VAL A 147 -0.13 -7.92 3.24
N ALA A 148 0.87 -7.70 4.11
CA ALA A 148 1.92 -8.68 4.37
C ALA A 148 1.35 -9.91 5.10
N ASP A 149 0.49 -9.72 6.08
CA ASP A 149 -0.17 -10.81 6.81
C ASP A 149 -1.06 -11.64 5.86
N MET A 150 -1.81 -11.00 4.96
CA MET A 150 -2.60 -11.69 3.93
C MET A 150 -1.72 -12.47 2.94
N ARG A 151 -0.55 -11.94 2.57
CA ARG A 151 0.41 -12.70 1.76
C ARG A 151 0.87 -13.98 2.47
N ASP A 152 1.01 -13.96 3.79
CA ASP A 152 1.42 -15.15 4.56
C ASP A 152 0.33 -16.24 4.60
N LEU A 153 -0.91 -15.91 4.28
CA LEU A 153 -2.01 -16.86 4.14
C LEU A 153 -2.08 -17.53 2.75
N LEU A 154 -1.21 -17.10 1.81
CA LEU A 154 -1.08 -17.75 0.51
C LEU A 154 -0.33 -19.06 0.67
N GLU A 155 -0.84 -20.11 0.09
CA GLU A 155 -0.19 -21.42 0.00
C GLU A 155 -0.09 -21.87 -1.45
N ALA A 156 0.98 -22.58 -1.78
CA ALA A 156 1.14 -23.26 -3.05
C ALA A 156 1.80 -24.61 -2.82
N SER A 157 1.20 -25.67 -3.37
CA SER A 157 1.72 -27.02 -3.29
C SER A 157 2.14 -27.49 -4.68
N GLU A 158 3.32 -28.09 -4.77
CA GLU A 158 3.81 -28.76 -5.98
C GLU A 158 3.26 -30.20 -6.09
N GLN A 159 2.87 -30.78 -4.96
CA GLN A 159 2.40 -32.18 -4.87
C GLN A 159 0.87 -32.29 -4.99
N ASP A 160 0.17 -31.23 -4.59
CA ASP A 160 -1.29 -31.15 -4.65
C ASP A 160 -1.71 -29.76 -5.13
N GLU A 161 -1.89 -29.61 -6.42
CA GLU A 161 -2.32 -28.34 -7.05
C GLU A 161 -3.78 -27.98 -6.71
N THR A 162 -4.55 -28.92 -6.12
CA THR A 162 -5.94 -28.69 -5.70
C THR A 162 -6.04 -28.11 -4.29
N LYS A 163 -4.91 -28.03 -3.57
CA LYS A 163 -4.89 -27.45 -2.22
C LYS A 163 -5.16 -25.96 -2.28
N GLU A 164 -6.30 -25.56 -1.72
CA GLU A 164 -6.70 -24.16 -1.61
C GLU A 164 -6.03 -23.50 -0.40
N SER A 165 -5.55 -22.28 -0.58
CA SER A 165 -5.14 -21.39 0.50
C SER A 165 -6.34 -20.64 1.09
N GLN A 166 -6.15 -19.97 2.25
CA GLN A 166 -7.20 -19.12 2.80
C GLN A 166 -7.54 -17.95 1.86
N VAL A 167 -6.57 -17.44 1.09
CA VAL A 167 -6.80 -16.38 0.10
C VAL A 167 -7.59 -16.89 -1.11
N ASP A 168 -7.45 -18.15 -1.50
CA ASP A 168 -8.31 -18.75 -2.54
C ASP A 168 -9.77 -18.78 -2.09
N ALA A 169 -10.02 -19.14 -0.82
CA ALA A 169 -11.36 -19.08 -0.23
C ALA A 169 -11.92 -17.65 -0.23
N VAL A 170 -11.10 -16.66 0.15
CA VAL A 170 -11.47 -15.24 0.09
C VAL A 170 -11.85 -14.81 -1.32
N ALA A 171 -11.07 -15.20 -2.33
CA ALA A 171 -11.33 -14.84 -3.73
C ALA A 171 -12.64 -15.46 -4.26
N ARG A 172 -12.97 -16.67 -3.79
CA ARG A 172 -14.24 -17.32 -4.09
C ARG A 172 -15.41 -16.57 -3.43
N THR A 173 -15.34 -16.33 -2.11
CA THR A 173 -16.36 -15.58 -1.38
C THR A 173 -16.56 -14.17 -1.93
N ALA A 174 -15.47 -13.48 -2.31
CA ALA A 174 -15.55 -12.18 -2.96
C ALA A 174 -16.35 -12.22 -4.28
N THR A 175 -16.23 -13.32 -5.02
CA THR A 175 -17.00 -13.52 -6.27
C THR A 175 -18.47 -13.81 -5.97
N GLU A 176 -18.75 -14.62 -4.94
CA GLU A 176 -20.12 -14.91 -4.49
C GLU A 176 -20.83 -13.64 -4.02
N ILE A 177 -20.20 -12.85 -3.14
CA ILE A 177 -20.72 -11.56 -2.69
C ILE A 177 -21.04 -10.64 -3.87
N TYR A 178 -20.14 -10.58 -4.87
CA TYR A 178 -20.39 -9.76 -6.05
C TYR A 178 -21.63 -10.23 -6.82
N GLU A 179 -21.78 -11.52 -7.07
CA GLU A 179 -22.92 -12.03 -7.85
C GLU A 179 -24.25 -11.88 -7.09
N GLU A 180 -24.25 -12.07 -5.77
CA GLU A 180 -25.41 -11.84 -4.90
C GLU A 180 -25.82 -10.35 -4.89
N THR A 181 -24.87 -9.45 -4.62
CA THR A 181 -25.12 -8.01 -4.59
C THR A 181 -25.51 -7.47 -5.97
N ARG A 182 -24.94 -8.04 -7.04
CA ARG A 182 -25.32 -7.71 -8.40
C ARG A 182 -26.76 -8.09 -8.69
N ALA A 183 -27.19 -9.28 -8.29
CA ALA A 183 -28.57 -9.72 -8.47
C ALA A 183 -29.56 -8.80 -7.74
N GLU A 184 -29.21 -8.32 -6.56
CA GLU A 184 -30.00 -7.34 -5.82
C GLU A 184 -30.02 -5.97 -6.50
N TRP A 185 -28.86 -5.48 -6.95
CA TRP A 185 -28.74 -4.21 -7.67
C TRP A 185 -29.52 -4.19 -8.99
N GLU A 186 -29.57 -5.30 -9.73
CA GLU A 186 -30.23 -5.42 -11.02
C GLU A 186 -31.73 -5.72 -10.92
N ARG A 187 -32.32 -5.82 -9.72
CA ARG A 187 -33.77 -6.02 -9.53
C ARG A 187 -34.55 -4.79 -10.02
N GLU A 188 -35.73 -5.03 -10.61
CA GLU A 188 -36.60 -3.96 -11.10
C GLU A 188 -37.13 -3.03 -9.99
N ASP A 189 -37.23 -3.54 -8.75
CA ASP A 189 -37.71 -2.81 -7.58
C ASP A 189 -36.54 -2.28 -6.68
N ALA A 190 -35.28 -2.35 -7.13
CA ALA A 190 -34.14 -1.90 -6.36
C ALA A 190 -34.14 -0.38 -6.18
N ASP A 191 -34.04 0.07 -4.95
CA ASP A 191 -33.85 1.50 -4.64
C ASP A 191 -32.36 1.87 -4.74
N HIS A 192 -31.96 2.36 -5.91
CA HIS A 192 -30.59 2.80 -6.15
C HIS A 192 -30.20 4.08 -5.39
N ASP A 193 -31.15 4.73 -4.70
CA ASP A 193 -30.89 5.86 -3.82
C ASP A 193 -30.67 5.43 -2.37
N ASP A 194 -30.94 4.17 -2.04
CA ASP A 194 -30.60 3.57 -0.75
C ASP A 194 -29.06 3.61 -0.50
N PRO A 195 -28.59 4.30 0.55
CA PRO A 195 -27.18 4.39 0.87
C PRO A 195 -26.53 3.03 1.15
N ASP A 196 -27.25 2.11 1.80
CA ASP A 196 -26.73 0.79 2.18
C ASP A 196 -26.53 -0.07 0.94
N LEU A 197 -27.47 -0.06 0.01
CA LEU A 197 -27.35 -0.78 -1.25
C LEU A 197 -26.23 -0.22 -2.12
N ARG A 198 -26.07 1.11 -2.17
CA ARG A 198 -24.95 1.75 -2.88
C ARG A 198 -23.60 1.34 -2.30
N GLU A 199 -23.46 1.36 -0.98
CA GLU A 199 -22.22 0.98 -0.33
C GLU A 199 -21.91 -0.51 -0.56
N ALA A 200 -22.91 -1.39 -0.41
CA ALA A 200 -22.78 -2.81 -0.72
C ALA A 200 -22.32 -3.04 -2.16
N TRP A 201 -22.94 -2.32 -3.11
CA TRP A 201 -22.56 -2.40 -4.53
C TRP A 201 -21.14 -1.92 -4.79
N ARG A 202 -20.72 -0.81 -4.16
CA ARG A 202 -19.36 -0.29 -4.25
C ARG A 202 -18.32 -1.30 -3.75
N LEU A 203 -18.59 -1.90 -2.59
CA LEU A 203 -17.73 -2.93 -2.01
C LEU A 203 -17.66 -4.18 -2.89
N ALA A 204 -18.82 -4.65 -3.39
CA ALA A 204 -18.90 -5.82 -4.27
C ALA A 204 -18.12 -5.62 -5.57
N GLN A 205 -18.18 -4.43 -6.17
CA GLN A 205 -17.37 -4.11 -7.36
C GLN A 205 -15.87 -4.15 -7.05
N GLY A 206 -15.46 -3.62 -5.90
CA GLY A 206 -14.07 -3.66 -5.45
C GLY A 206 -13.58 -5.09 -5.18
N LEU A 207 -14.41 -5.92 -4.56
CA LEU A 207 -14.11 -7.34 -4.36
C LEU A 207 -13.98 -8.10 -5.69
N LYS A 208 -14.84 -7.79 -6.66
CA LYS A 208 -14.71 -8.33 -8.03
C LYS A 208 -13.40 -7.89 -8.68
N PHE A 209 -13.02 -6.62 -8.54
CA PHE A 209 -11.73 -6.13 -9.03
C PHE A 209 -10.58 -6.94 -8.40
N ALA A 210 -10.57 -7.12 -7.08
CA ALA A 210 -9.58 -7.92 -6.37
C ALA A 210 -9.51 -9.36 -6.88
N ALA A 211 -10.65 -10.04 -7.00
CA ALA A 211 -10.74 -11.41 -7.53
C ALA A 211 -10.22 -11.51 -8.98
N ARG A 212 -10.48 -10.52 -9.82
CA ARG A 212 -9.92 -10.47 -11.19
C ARG A 212 -8.41 -10.35 -11.20
N GLN A 213 -7.84 -9.54 -10.30
CA GLN A 213 -6.38 -9.41 -10.17
C GLN A 213 -5.75 -10.69 -9.58
N TYR A 214 -6.50 -11.46 -8.80
CA TYR A 214 -6.05 -12.74 -8.23
C TYR A 214 -6.04 -13.88 -9.24
N ARG A 215 -6.95 -13.86 -10.20
CA ARG A 215 -7.16 -14.95 -11.18
C ARG A 215 -5.91 -15.42 -11.92
N PRO A 216 -4.99 -14.56 -12.43
CA PRO A 216 -3.77 -15.01 -13.09
C PRO A 216 -2.88 -15.87 -12.18
N PHE A 217 -2.85 -15.56 -10.87
CA PHE A 217 -2.12 -16.36 -9.89
C PHE A 217 -2.72 -17.77 -9.74
N THR A 218 -4.06 -17.90 -9.66
CA THR A 218 -4.71 -19.22 -9.51
C THR A 218 -4.47 -20.14 -10.71
N GLN A 219 -4.25 -19.58 -11.90
CA GLN A 219 -4.00 -20.33 -13.14
C GLN A 219 -2.54 -20.81 -13.29
N GLY A 220 -1.64 -20.36 -12.43
CA GLY A 220 -0.24 -20.79 -12.46
C GLY A 220 -0.04 -22.20 -11.91
N ALA A 221 0.97 -22.92 -12.42
CA ALA A 221 1.41 -24.19 -11.82
C ALA A 221 1.95 -23.98 -10.40
N GLY A 222 1.94 -25.00 -9.56
CA GLY A 222 2.34 -24.93 -8.15
C GLY A 222 3.73 -24.35 -7.92
N GLU A 223 4.72 -24.74 -8.76
CA GLU A 223 6.08 -24.19 -8.71
C GLU A 223 6.09 -22.67 -9.02
N THR A 224 5.33 -22.25 -10.03
CA THR A 224 5.19 -20.83 -10.40
C THR A 224 4.55 -20.03 -9.27
N LYS A 225 3.45 -20.50 -8.69
CA LYS A 225 2.79 -19.87 -7.55
C LYS A 225 3.76 -19.67 -6.37
N LYS A 226 4.50 -20.73 -6.03
CA LYS A 226 5.49 -20.71 -4.94
C LYS A 226 6.59 -19.67 -5.19
N GLY A 227 7.13 -19.62 -6.42
CA GLY A 227 8.11 -18.61 -6.80
C GLY A 227 7.58 -17.18 -6.65
N ILE A 228 6.34 -16.91 -7.07
CA ILE A 228 5.70 -15.59 -6.92
C ILE A 228 5.50 -15.24 -5.44
N ILE A 229 5.03 -16.17 -4.59
CA ILE A 229 4.84 -15.95 -3.15
C ILE A 229 6.17 -15.61 -2.48
N ILE A 230 7.24 -16.36 -2.79
CA ILE A 230 8.57 -16.12 -2.22
C ILE A 230 9.10 -14.74 -2.63
N SER A 231 9.02 -14.40 -3.91
CA SER A 231 9.48 -13.11 -4.41
C SER A 231 8.72 -11.94 -3.79
N LEU A 232 7.40 -12.07 -3.69
CA LEU A 232 6.56 -11.07 -3.03
C LEU A 232 6.90 -10.93 -1.54
N GLY A 233 7.25 -12.05 -0.87
CA GLY A 233 7.71 -12.06 0.51
C GLY A 233 8.99 -11.25 0.71
N VAL A 234 9.95 -11.38 -0.19
CA VAL A 234 11.19 -10.60 -0.14
C VAL A 234 10.90 -9.09 -0.29
N ARG A 235 9.97 -8.72 -1.18
CA ARG A 235 9.58 -7.31 -1.36
C ARG A 235 8.90 -6.71 -0.14
N LEU A 236 8.05 -7.48 0.53
CA LEU A 236 7.30 -7.02 1.68
C LEU A 236 8.06 -7.19 3.01
N ALA A 237 9.22 -7.86 3.00
CA ALA A 237 10.03 -8.09 4.20
C ALA A 237 10.29 -6.82 5.04
N PRO A 238 10.59 -5.63 4.44
CA PRO A 238 10.76 -4.41 5.22
C PRO A 238 9.53 -4.00 6.04
N LEU A 239 8.32 -4.42 5.64
CA LEU A 239 7.08 -4.11 6.34
C LEU A 239 6.83 -5.03 7.54
N THR A 240 7.55 -6.14 7.65
CA THR A 240 7.39 -7.13 8.72
C THR A 240 8.33 -6.90 9.90
N VAL A 241 9.22 -5.91 9.80
CA VAL A 241 10.15 -5.55 10.89
C VAL A 241 9.37 -4.93 12.04
N GLY A 242 9.63 -5.39 13.28
CA GLY A 242 8.88 -5.00 14.47
C GLY A 242 8.67 -3.49 14.68
N PRO A 243 9.66 -2.60 14.46
CA PRO A 243 9.46 -1.15 14.57
C PRO A 243 8.54 -0.54 13.51
N VAL A 244 8.35 -1.20 12.35
CA VAL A 244 7.47 -0.76 11.27
C VAL A 244 6.05 -1.31 11.46
N ARG A 245 5.94 -2.43 12.16
CA ARG A 245 4.69 -3.14 12.47
C ARG A 245 4.01 -2.55 13.71
#